data_9e96f458767a25ef49ddc72c0433d8e9
#
_entry.id   9e96f458767a25ef49ddc72c0433d8e9
#
_cell.length_a   1.000
_cell.length_b   1.000
_cell.length_c   1.000
_cell.angle_alpha   90.00
_cell.angle_beta   90.00
_cell.angle_gamma   90.00
#
_symmetry.space_group_name_H-M   'P 1'
#
loop_
_entity.id
_entity.type
_entity.pdbx_description
1 polymer ?
#
loop_
_entity_poly.entity_id
_entity_poly.type
_entity_poly.pdbx_seq_one_letter_code
_entity_poly.pdbx_strand_id
1 'polypeptide(L)'
;MYINDLIATGTMMSGYFIGYFVGATIVPKLVTKVGHIRVFAAFASLASLSALLAAVYVNPTMWTLSRFITGISLVSCYIVTESWLNDRATNKNRGQLLSAYFIILYIGLGIGMLLLNVSNPKNYEPFILVSVLLSLALVPILLTKRSAPKFKKIG
;
A
#
# COMPACT_ATOMS: atom_id res chain seq x y z
N MET A 1 10.84 -13.90 -28.92
CA MET A 1 11.24 -12.72 -28.14
C MET A 1 10.02 -11.97 -27.61
N TYR A 2 9.13 -11.48 -28.47
CA TYR A 2 7.92 -10.72 -28.07
C TYR A 2 6.94 -11.52 -27.18
N ILE A 3 6.68 -12.79 -27.48
CA ILE A 3 5.77 -13.68 -26.70
C ILE A 3 6.34 -13.92 -25.29
N ASN A 4 7.66 -14.14 -25.16
CA ASN A 4 8.29 -14.33 -23.88
C ASN A 4 8.23 -13.07 -23.01
N ASP A 5 8.35 -11.88 -23.61
CA ASP A 5 8.20 -10.61 -22.92
C ASP A 5 6.77 -10.38 -22.43
N LEU A 6 5.76 -10.77 -23.22
CA LEU A 6 4.35 -10.73 -22.82
C LEU A 6 4.06 -11.68 -21.67
N ILE A 7 4.60 -12.91 -21.72
CA ILE A 7 4.44 -13.88 -20.62
C ILE A 7 5.10 -13.38 -19.34
N ALA A 8 6.31 -12.83 -19.43
CA ALA A 8 7.00 -12.27 -18.28
C ALA A 8 6.23 -11.10 -17.67
N THR A 9 5.71 -10.19 -18.49
CA THR A 9 4.89 -9.07 -18.04
C THR A 9 3.61 -9.54 -17.38
N GLY A 10 2.90 -10.50 -17.98
CA GLY A 10 1.70 -11.11 -17.42
C GLY A 10 1.95 -11.79 -16.08
N THR A 11 3.06 -12.49 -15.93
CA THR A 11 3.48 -13.14 -14.67
C THR A 11 3.76 -12.11 -13.59
N MET A 12 4.45 -11.02 -13.91
CA MET A 12 4.73 -9.94 -12.96
C MET A 12 3.44 -9.25 -12.49
N MET A 13 2.50 -8.97 -13.39
CA MET A 13 1.20 -8.39 -13.05
C MET A 13 0.35 -9.35 -12.22
N SER A 14 0.39 -10.64 -12.52
CA SER A 14 -0.31 -11.68 -11.75
C SER A 14 0.22 -11.76 -10.32
N GLY A 15 1.51 -11.55 -10.10
CA GLY A 15 2.11 -11.48 -8.77
C GLY A 15 1.47 -10.41 -7.88
N TYR A 16 1.20 -9.23 -8.43
CA TYR A 16 0.50 -8.17 -7.72
C TYR A 16 -0.90 -8.60 -7.25
N PHE A 17 -1.70 -9.17 -8.14
CA PHE A 17 -3.06 -9.60 -7.81
C PHE A 17 -3.09 -10.76 -6.80
N ILE A 18 -2.16 -11.71 -6.91
CA ILE A 18 -2.01 -12.79 -5.92
C ILE A 18 -1.65 -12.21 -4.56
N GLY A 19 -0.71 -11.29 -4.48
CA GLY A 19 -0.35 -10.60 -3.25
C GLY A 19 -1.51 -9.82 -2.66
N TYR A 20 -2.27 -9.12 -3.49
CA TYR A 20 -3.47 -8.40 -3.09
C TYR A 20 -4.51 -9.34 -2.47
N PHE A 21 -4.78 -10.47 -3.11
CA PHE A 21 -5.73 -11.46 -2.63
C PHE A 21 -5.28 -12.10 -1.30
N VAL A 22 -4.02 -12.49 -1.20
CA VAL A 22 -3.44 -13.04 0.04
C VAL A 22 -3.53 -12.02 1.18
N GLY A 23 -3.19 -10.78 0.93
CA GLY A 23 -3.31 -9.71 1.92
C GLY A 23 -4.74 -9.49 2.38
N ALA A 24 -5.70 -9.50 1.46
CA ALA A 24 -7.12 -9.35 1.79
C ALA A 24 -7.63 -10.43 2.77
N THR A 25 -7.05 -11.62 2.74
CA THR A 25 -7.42 -12.72 3.65
C THR A 25 -6.69 -12.68 4.99
N ILE A 26 -5.43 -12.27 5.01
CA ILE A 26 -4.56 -12.32 6.20
C ILE A 26 -4.65 -11.04 7.04
N VAL A 27 -4.71 -9.87 6.41
CA VAL A 27 -4.58 -8.58 7.09
C VAL A 27 -5.69 -8.29 8.10
N PRO A 28 -6.97 -8.60 7.85
CA PRO A 28 -8.00 -8.39 8.87
C PRO A 28 -7.70 -9.13 10.18
N LYS A 29 -7.11 -10.32 10.10
CA LYS A 29 -6.68 -11.09 11.29
C LYS A 29 -5.48 -10.44 11.99
N LEU A 30 -4.55 -9.89 11.24
CA LEU A 30 -3.39 -9.19 11.82
C LEU A 30 -3.80 -7.91 12.52
N VAL A 31 -4.73 -7.15 11.95
CA VAL A 31 -5.25 -5.91 12.57
C VAL A 31 -5.87 -6.21 13.93
N THR A 32 -6.61 -7.30 14.07
CA THR A 32 -7.16 -7.69 15.36
C THR A 32 -6.13 -8.12 16.40
N LYS A 33 -4.99 -8.66 15.95
CA LYS A 33 -3.91 -9.13 16.85
C LYS A 33 -2.97 -8.02 17.30
N VAL A 34 -2.52 -7.18 16.37
CA VAL A 34 -1.43 -6.22 16.63
C VAL A 34 -1.84 -4.76 16.55
N GLY A 35 -3.01 -4.46 16.00
CA GLY A 35 -3.55 -3.11 15.90
C GLY A 35 -3.29 -2.42 14.56
N HIS A 36 -4.07 -1.37 14.30
CA HIS A 36 -4.08 -0.67 13.02
C HIS A 36 -2.74 0.01 12.67
N ILE A 37 -2.18 0.76 13.60
CA ILE A 37 -0.94 1.52 13.34
C ILE A 37 0.23 0.60 13.03
N ARG A 38 0.39 -0.49 13.79
CA ARG A 38 1.50 -1.42 13.60
C ARG A 38 1.41 -2.15 12.25
N VAL A 39 0.22 -2.58 11.87
CA VAL A 39 -0.01 -3.21 10.57
C VAL A 39 0.25 -2.23 9.44
N PHE A 40 -0.26 -1.01 9.53
CA PHE A 40 -0.02 0.03 8.54
C PHE A 40 1.48 0.33 8.38
N ALA A 41 2.19 0.55 9.49
CA ALA A 41 3.61 0.84 9.48
C ALA A 41 4.43 -0.30 8.87
N ALA A 42 4.14 -1.53 9.24
CA ALA A 42 4.85 -2.71 8.72
C ALA A 42 4.68 -2.84 7.20
N PHE A 43 3.45 -2.77 6.71
CA PHE A 43 3.19 -2.94 5.27
C PHE A 43 3.57 -1.74 4.42
N ALA A 44 3.47 -0.52 4.93
CA ALA A 44 4.02 0.65 4.24
C ALA A 44 5.54 0.57 4.12
N SER A 45 6.23 0.08 5.14
CA SER A 45 7.67 -0.18 5.09
C SER A 45 8.03 -1.27 4.08
N LEU A 46 7.25 -2.36 4.02
CA LEU A 46 7.43 -3.41 3.01
C LEU A 46 7.19 -2.89 1.59
N ALA A 47 6.21 -2.03 1.38
CA ALA A 47 5.95 -1.40 0.09
C ALA A 47 7.13 -0.53 -0.35
N SER A 48 7.69 0.26 0.56
CA SER A 48 8.88 1.05 0.31
C SER A 48 10.09 0.18 -0.05
N LEU A 49 10.33 -0.88 0.72
CA LEU A 49 11.40 -1.84 0.46
C LEU A 49 11.24 -2.53 -0.90
N SER A 50 10.03 -2.94 -1.25
CA SER A 50 9.77 -3.60 -2.53
C SER A 50 10.04 -2.69 -3.73
N ALA A 51 9.73 -1.40 -3.61
CA ALA A 51 10.05 -0.41 -4.64
C ALA A 51 11.56 -0.26 -4.83
N LEU A 52 12.33 -0.21 -3.75
CA LEU A 52 13.80 -0.15 -3.81
C LEU A 52 14.42 -1.42 -4.38
N LEU A 53 13.92 -2.59 -4.00
CA LEU A 53 14.38 -3.87 -4.55
C LEU A 53 14.11 -3.96 -6.06
N ALA A 54 12.98 -3.48 -6.53
CA ALA A 54 12.65 -3.43 -7.96
C ALA A 54 13.59 -2.50 -8.74
N ALA A 55 14.08 -1.43 -8.11
CA ALA A 55 15.04 -0.51 -8.72
C ALA A 55 16.45 -1.12 -8.83
N VAL A 56 16.87 -1.91 -7.82
CA VAL A 56 18.22 -2.48 -7.73
C VAL A 56 18.35 -3.76 -8.55
N TYR A 57 17.38 -4.65 -8.47
CA TYR A 57 17.40 -5.94 -9.13
C TYR A 57 16.47 -5.97 -10.33
N VAL A 58 17.01 -5.77 -11.52
CA VAL A 58 16.25 -5.71 -12.78
C VAL A 58 16.21 -7.09 -13.43
N ASN A 59 15.39 -7.98 -12.92
CA ASN A 59 15.09 -9.26 -13.55
C ASN A 59 13.64 -9.68 -13.32
N PRO A 60 13.04 -10.53 -14.19
CA PRO A 60 11.63 -10.87 -14.11
C PRO A 60 11.20 -11.53 -12.79
N THR A 61 12.06 -12.38 -12.21
CA THR A 61 11.77 -13.10 -10.95
C THR A 61 11.68 -12.12 -9.76
N MET A 62 12.66 -11.24 -9.64
CA MET A 62 12.69 -10.24 -8.56
C MET A 62 11.57 -9.22 -8.72
N TRP A 63 11.22 -8.85 -9.94
CA TRP A 63 10.09 -7.96 -10.19
C TRP A 63 8.75 -8.60 -9.88
N THR A 64 8.59 -9.90 -10.15
CA THR A 64 7.39 -10.65 -9.76
C THR A 64 7.24 -10.69 -8.24
N LEU A 65 8.31 -10.99 -7.51
CA LEU A 65 8.33 -10.96 -6.04
C LEU A 65 8.02 -9.56 -5.50
N SER A 66 8.62 -8.55 -6.07
CA SER A 66 8.40 -7.15 -5.71
C SER A 66 6.94 -6.73 -5.92
N ARG A 67 6.32 -7.15 -7.02
CA ARG A 67 4.90 -6.91 -7.30
C ARG A 67 3.99 -7.65 -6.32
N PHE A 68 4.33 -8.87 -5.94
CA PHE A 68 3.61 -9.62 -4.90
C PHE A 68 3.63 -8.87 -3.56
N ILE A 69 4.81 -8.44 -3.12
CA ILE A 69 4.97 -7.66 -1.88
C ILE A 69 4.21 -6.34 -1.96
N THR A 70 4.25 -5.66 -3.09
CA THR A 70 3.49 -4.43 -3.33
C THR A 70 1.99 -4.66 -3.22
N GLY A 71 1.48 -5.74 -3.82
CA GLY A 71 0.06 -6.11 -3.75
C GLY A 71 -0.42 -6.35 -2.31
N ILE A 72 0.30 -7.16 -1.54
CA ILE A 72 0.02 -7.37 -0.11
C ILE A 72 0.05 -6.06 0.66
N SER A 73 1.07 -5.25 0.43
CA SER A 73 1.29 -4.01 1.18
C SER A 73 0.21 -2.97 0.91
N LEU A 74 -0.18 -2.79 -0.34
CA LEU A 74 -1.21 -1.80 -0.71
C LEU A 74 -2.58 -2.20 -0.18
N VAL A 75 -3.01 -3.45 -0.36
CA VAL A 75 -4.30 -3.90 0.18
C VAL A 75 -4.32 -3.80 1.70
N SER A 76 -3.18 -4.06 2.35
CA SER A 76 -3.06 -3.91 3.81
C SER A 76 -3.27 -2.48 4.25
N CYS A 77 -2.65 -1.53 3.57
CA CYS A 77 -2.84 -0.10 3.86
C CYS A 77 -4.29 0.33 3.63
N TYR A 78 -4.94 -0.13 2.57
CA TYR A 78 -6.35 0.17 2.32
C TYR A 78 -7.27 -0.40 3.39
N ILE A 79 -7.12 -1.68 3.75
CA ILE A 79 -7.93 -2.34 4.77
C ILE A 79 -7.77 -1.65 6.12
N VAL A 80 -6.55 -1.36 6.53
CA VAL A 80 -6.28 -0.67 7.80
C VAL A 80 -6.91 0.72 7.82
N THR A 81 -6.75 1.48 6.75
CA THR A 81 -7.30 2.84 6.66
C THR A 81 -8.82 2.82 6.68
N GLU A 82 -9.44 1.96 5.89
CA GLU A 82 -10.90 1.84 5.84
C GLU A 82 -11.48 1.33 7.15
N SER A 83 -10.85 0.33 7.77
CA SER A 83 -11.25 -0.18 9.08
C SER A 83 -11.18 0.93 10.14
N TRP A 84 -10.11 1.68 10.14
CA TRP A 84 -9.91 2.77 11.09
C TRP A 84 -10.94 3.90 10.91
N LEU A 85 -11.22 4.29 9.68
CA LEU A 85 -12.25 5.28 9.39
C LEU A 85 -13.64 4.79 9.82
N ASN A 86 -13.96 3.53 9.57
CA ASN A 86 -15.23 2.93 10.01
C ASN A 86 -15.36 2.91 11.54
N ASP A 87 -14.30 2.60 12.26
CA ASP A 87 -14.31 2.59 13.74
C ASP A 87 -14.49 4.00 14.34
N ARG A 88 -14.03 5.02 13.64
CA ARG A 88 -14.15 6.43 14.05
C ARG A 88 -15.44 7.10 13.58
N ALA A 89 -16.08 6.55 12.57
CA ALA A 89 -17.29 7.11 11.98
C ALA A 89 -18.50 6.84 12.88
N THR A 90 -19.39 7.83 12.95
CA THR A 90 -20.76 7.67 13.45
C THR A 90 -21.69 7.39 12.28
N ASN A 91 -22.91 6.89 12.55
CA ASN A 91 -23.90 6.67 11.50
C ASN A 91 -24.26 7.95 10.73
N LYS A 92 -24.09 9.13 11.35
CA LYS A 92 -24.36 10.42 10.72
C LYS A 92 -23.26 10.86 9.75
N ASN A 93 -21.99 10.58 10.05
CA ASN A 93 -20.86 11.11 9.31
C ASN A 93 -20.08 10.07 8.50
N ARG A 94 -20.45 8.79 8.57
CA ARG A 94 -19.73 7.69 7.87
C ARG A 94 -19.63 7.94 6.36
N GLY A 95 -20.72 8.36 5.72
CA GLY A 95 -20.73 8.67 4.29
C GLY A 95 -19.80 9.82 3.93
N GLN A 96 -19.76 10.87 4.74
CA GLN A 96 -18.86 12.01 4.53
C GLN A 96 -17.40 11.64 4.69
N LEU A 97 -17.06 10.86 5.72
CA LEU A 97 -15.69 10.42 5.97
C LEU A 97 -15.17 9.50 4.85
N LEU A 98 -15.98 8.54 4.42
CA LEU A 98 -15.61 7.66 3.32
C LEU A 98 -15.51 8.42 1.99
N SER A 99 -16.41 9.34 1.72
CA SER A 99 -16.35 10.20 0.52
C SER A 99 -15.07 11.05 0.50
N ALA A 100 -14.72 11.67 1.62
CA ALA A 100 -13.49 12.43 1.75
C ALA A 100 -12.24 11.53 1.52
N TYR A 101 -12.24 10.34 2.08
CA TYR A 101 -11.18 9.35 1.86
C TYR A 101 -11.01 9.00 0.38
N PHE A 102 -12.10 8.68 -0.31
CA PHE A 102 -12.03 8.35 -1.74
C PHE A 102 -11.61 9.54 -2.60
N ILE A 103 -12.06 10.76 -2.29
CA ILE A 103 -11.63 11.98 -2.99
C ILE A 103 -10.11 12.15 -2.84
N ILE A 104 -9.58 12.03 -1.64
CA ILE A 104 -8.13 12.12 -1.37
C ILE A 104 -7.38 11.03 -2.12
N LEU A 105 -7.90 9.81 -2.11
CA LEU A 105 -7.30 8.67 -2.81
C LEU A 105 -7.19 8.94 -4.32
N TYR A 106 -8.27 9.40 -4.95
CA TYR A 106 -8.27 9.68 -6.40
C TYR A 106 -7.44 10.90 -6.76
N ILE A 107 -7.41 11.94 -5.94
CA ILE A 107 -6.49 13.07 -6.12
C ILE A 107 -5.04 12.59 -6.03
N GLY A 108 -4.73 11.75 -5.04
CA GLY A 108 -3.40 11.15 -4.91
C GLY A 108 -2.98 10.32 -6.12
N LEU A 109 -3.89 9.51 -6.66
CA LEU A 109 -3.65 8.76 -7.89
C LEU A 109 -3.39 9.67 -9.09
N GLY A 110 -4.16 10.74 -9.24
CA GLY A 110 -3.97 11.74 -10.31
C GLY A 110 -2.62 12.43 -10.20
N ILE A 111 -2.25 12.88 -9.01
CA ILE A 111 -0.93 13.49 -8.75
C ILE A 111 0.19 12.49 -9.03
N GLY A 112 0.03 11.23 -8.61
CA GLY A 112 0.99 10.17 -8.88
C GLY A 112 1.22 9.95 -10.37
N MET A 113 0.17 9.95 -11.17
CA MET A 113 0.28 9.86 -12.63
C MET A 113 1.02 11.06 -13.23
N LEU A 114 0.79 12.27 -12.73
CA LEU A 114 1.50 13.46 -13.19
C LEU A 114 2.98 13.40 -12.82
N LEU A 115 3.32 12.92 -11.63
CA LEU A 115 4.71 12.74 -11.21
C LEU A 115 5.46 11.72 -12.06
N LEU A 116 4.79 10.71 -12.59
CA LEU A 116 5.41 9.77 -13.53
C LEU A 116 5.85 10.44 -14.84
N ASN A 117 5.17 11.49 -15.25
CA ASN A 117 5.57 12.25 -16.44
C ASN A 117 6.83 13.13 -16.20
N VAL A 118 7.09 13.50 -14.97
CA VAL A 118 8.25 14.31 -14.57
C VAL A 118 9.48 13.44 -14.36
N SER A 119 9.30 12.24 -13.84
CA SER A 119 10.37 11.27 -13.66
C SER A 119 10.59 10.44 -14.93
N ASN A 120 11.83 10.06 -15.21
CA ASN A 120 12.12 9.19 -16.34
C ASN A 120 11.74 7.74 -16.02
N PRO A 121 10.67 7.16 -16.65
CA PRO A 121 10.21 5.82 -16.34
C PRO A 121 11.19 4.71 -16.74
N LYS A 122 12.21 5.01 -17.52
CA LYS A 122 13.26 4.07 -17.92
C LYS A 122 14.37 3.93 -16.88
N ASN A 123 14.43 4.84 -15.91
CA ASN A 123 15.44 4.86 -14.86
C ASN A 123 14.84 4.41 -13.50
N TYR A 124 15.67 4.42 -12.48
CA TYR A 124 15.29 4.06 -11.11
C TYR A 124 14.55 5.19 -10.36
N GLU A 125 14.46 6.38 -10.91
CA GLU A 125 13.88 7.57 -10.27
C GLU A 125 12.44 7.37 -9.78
N PRO A 126 11.50 6.76 -10.55
CA PRO A 126 10.13 6.51 -10.07
C PRO A 126 10.09 5.61 -8.84
N PHE A 127 10.95 4.61 -8.77
CA PHE A 127 11.00 3.67 -7.64
C PHE A 127 11.50 4.35 -6.36
N ILE A 128 12.51 5.21 -6.47
CA ILE A 128 13.01 6.02 -5.35
C ILE A 128 11.93 6.99 -4.88
N LEU A 129 11.23 7.66 -5.80
CA LEU A 129 10.16 8.59 -5.48
C LEU A 129 9.04 7.90 -4.69
N VAL A 130 8.60 6.73 -5.13
CA VAL A 130 7.57 5.92 -4.42
C VAL A 130 8.05 5.56 -3.02
N SER A 131 9.28 5.09 -2.88
CA SER A 131 9.86 4.72 -1.58
C SER A 131 9.92 5.91 -0.62
N VAL A 132 10.38 7.06 -1.09
CA VAL A 132 10.45 8.29 -0.29
C VAL A 132 9.06 8.74 0.15
N LEU A 133 8.09 8.77 -0.75
CA LEU A 133 6.72 9.19 -0.43
C LEU A 133 6.06 8.26 0.59
N LEU A 134 6.22 6.94 0.46
CA LEU A 134 5.70 5.97 1.43
C LEU A 134 6.35 6.13 2.79
N SER A 135 7.65 6.35 2.85
CA SER A 135 8.36 6.57 4.09
C SER A 135 7.93 7.86 4.78
N LEU A 136 7.76 8.94 4.02
CA LEU A 136 7.25 10.21 4.56
C LEU A 136 5.82 10.12 5.06
N ALA A 137 4.98 9.31 4.42
CA ALA A 137 3.59 9.10 4.84
C ALA A 137 3.49 8.44 6.22
N LEU A 138 4.48 7.65 6.63
CA LEU A 138 4.50 7.00 7.94
C LEU A 138 4.76 7.97 9.08
N VAL A 139 5.51 9.04 8.85
CA VAL A 139 5.97 9.94 9.93
C VAL A 139 4.81 10.54 10.71
N PRO A 140 3.81 11.21 10.10
CA PRO A 140 2.71 11.80 10.86
C PRO A 140 1.85 10.74 11.55
N ILE A 141 1.70 9.56 10.99
CA ILE A 141 0.90 8.46 11.57
C ILE A 141 1.56 7.94 12.85
N LEU A 142 2.87 7.70 12.82
CA LEU A 142 3.63 7.20 13.96
C LEU A 142 3.73 8.22 15.11
N LEU A 143 3.71 9.51 14.79
CA LEU A 143 3.76 10.58 15.78
C LEU A 143 2.41 10.87 16.44
N THR A 144 1.30 10.35 15.91
CA THR A 144 -0.04 10.62 16.42
C THR A 144 -0.37 9.69 17.58
N LYS A 145 -0.46 10.23 18.80
CA LYS A 145 -0.70 9.44 20.01
C LYS A 145 -2.17 9.05 20.26
N ARG A 146 -3.15 9.80 19.72
CA ARG A 146 -4.57 9.72 20.10
C ARG A 146 -5.48 9.11 19.07
N SER A 147 -4.98 8.73 17.91
CA SER A 147 -5.83 8.36 16.79
C SER A 147 -6.05 6.85 16.65
N ALA A 148 -5.25 6.01 17.29
CA ALA A 148 -5.43 4.57 17.24
C ALA A 148 -6.62 4.13 18.12
N PRO A 149 -7.50 3.22 17.61
CA PRO A 149 -8.52 2.61 18.44
C PRO A 149 -7.88 1.87 19.62
N LYS A 150 -8.36 2.12 20.83
CA LYS A 150 -7.94 1.34 21.99
C LYS A 150 -8.59 -0.02 21.90
N PHE A 151 -7.80 -1.09 21.92
CA PHE A 151 -8.34 -2.44 22.10
C PHE A 151 -9.09 -2.50 23.43
N LYS A 152 -10.38 -2.74 23.37
CA LYS A 152 -11.09 -3.30 24.53
C LYS A 152 -10.56 -4.72 24.68
N LYS A 153 -9.78 -4.98 25.71
CA LYS A 153 -9.58 -6.35 26.17
C LYS A 153 -10.97 -6.92 26.47
N ILE A 154 -11.42 -7.81 25.64
CA ILE A 154 -12.53 -8.68 25.97
C ILE A 154 -11.96 -9.61 27.03
N GLY A 155 -12.25 -9.30 28.27
CA GLY A 155 -11.93 -10.16 29.40
C GLY A 155 -12.77 -11.40 29.40
#